data_7bc210361f5025491deff57c0e5cca7b
#
_entry.id   7bc210361f5025491deff57c0e5cca7b
#
_cell.length_a   1.000
_cell.length_b   1.000
_cell.length_c   1.000
_cell.angle_alpha   90.00
_cell.angle_beta   90.00
_cell.angle_gamma   90.00
#
_symmetry.space_group_name_H-M   'P 1'
#
loop_
_entity.id
_entity.type
_entity.pdbx_description
1 polymer ?
#
loop_
_entity_poly.entity_id
_entity_poly.type
_entity_poly.pdbx_seq_one_letter_code
_entity_poly.pdbx_strand_id
1 'polypeptide(L)'
;MSKIPVYFMPGLAASSSIFERINLDETIFEMCLLEWEIPKPKETLSDYALRISQNIKHENPVLIGVSFGGILVQEMSKHIKTRKVIIISSVRSNLEFPRRMKIGKRTKAYKLIPMQLILNVEKLAKFSFGEKINKRIKLYEKFLSVRDLYYLQWAVESVILWDRNQIDENVVHIHGDKDEVFPIKYIDKCILVKGGTHVMILNKYKWLNENLPSIILE
;
A
#
# COMPACT_ATOMS: atom_id res chain seq x y z
N MET A 1 4.98 17.98 24.58
CA MET A 1 4.02 16.91 24.22
C MET A 1 4.78 15.79 23.54
N SER A 2 4.42 14.53 23.76
CA SER A 2 5.02 13.43 22.99
C SER A 2 4.60 13.53 21.52
N LYS A 3 5.54 13.29 20.60
CA LYS A 3 5.26 13.27 19.17
C LYS A 3 4.28 12.14 18.82
N ILE A 4 3.51 12.31 17.75
CA ILE A 4 2.61 11.29 17.23
C ILE A 4 3.43 10.37 16.34
N PRO A 5 3.59 9.06 16.69
CA PRO A 5 4.29 8.12 15.84
C PRO A 5 3.46 7.75 14.62
N VAL A 6 4.06 7.90 13.44
CA VAL A 6 3.43 7.64 12.13
C VAL A 6 4.25 6.62 11.37
N TYR A 7 3.74 5.41 11.26
CA TYR A 7 4.40 4.30 10.57
C TYR A 7 3.94 4.22 9.12
N PHE A 8 4.89 4.19 8.20
CA PHE A 8 4.63 4.14 6.77
C PHE A 8 5.01 2.77 6.19
N MET A 9 4.06 2.12 5.53
CA MET A 9 4.25 0.83 4.86
C MET A 9 4.17 0.99 3.34
N PRO A 10 5.24 0.63 2.59
CA PRO A 10 5.27 0.78 1.12
C PRO A 10 4.37 -0.21 0.41
N GLY A 11 4.15 0.03 -0.89
CA GLY A 11 3.42 -0.87 -1.78
C GLY A 11 4.22 -2.13 -2.14
N LEU A 12 3.56 -3.02 -2.88
CA LEU A 12 4.16 -4.26 -3.37
C LEU A 12 5.46 -3.98 -4.13
N ALA A 13 6.51 -4.72 -3.82
CA ALA A 13 7.85 -4.62 -4.40
C ALA A 13 8.59 -3.29 -4.13
N ALA A 14 7.95 -2.31 -3.48
CA ALA A 14 8.56 -1.03 -3.18
C ALA A 14 9.30 -1.07 -1.83
N SER A 15 10.38 -0.28 -1.71
CA SER A 15 11.00 0.04 -0.43
C SER A 15 10.42 1.32 0.16
N SER A 16 10.76 1.60 1.40
CA SER A 16 10.37 2.84 2.10
C SER A 16 10.86 4.12 1.41
N SER A 17 11.81 4.01 0.49
CA SER A 17 12.30 5.15 -0.32
C SER A 17 11.19 5.85 -1.11
N ILE A 18 10.02 5.21 -1.34
CA ILE A 18 8.85 5.87 -1.95
C ILE A 18 8.35 7.05 -1.12
N PHE A 19 8.68 7.11 0.16
CA PHE A 19 8.28 8.17 1.09
C PHE A 19 9.30 9.30 1.20
N GLU A 20 10.42 9.27 0.46
CA GLU A 20 11.51 10.25 0.56
C GLU A 20 11.07 11.72 0.35
N ARG A 21 9.91 11.94 -0.26
CA ARG A 21 9.33 13.27 -0.50
C ARG A 21 8.20 13.62 0.45
N ILE A 22 7.82 12.69 1.32
CA ILE A 22 6.84 12.97 2.37
C ILE A 22 7.56 13.66 3.51
N ASN A 23 7.01 14.80 3.91
CA ASN A 23 7.55 15.62 4.96
C ASN A 23 6.44 15.96 5.95
N LEU A 24 6.59 15.53 7.18
CA LEU A 24 5.72 15.86 8.31
C LEU A 24 6.51 16.74 9.27
N ASP A 25 5.82 17.66 9.96
CA ASP A 25 6.45 18.51 10.98
C ASP A 25 7.02 17.65 12.12
N GLU A 26 8.35 17.58 12.18
CA GLU A 26 9.08 16.78 13.17
C GLU A 26 8.86 17.24 14.61
N THR A 27 8.30 18.42 14.83
CA THR A 27 7.92 18.86 16.19
C THR A 27 6.66 18.18 16.70
N ILE A 28 5.79 17.73 15.79
CA ILE A 28 4.48 17.12 16.06
C ILE A 28 4.50 15.62 15.81
N PHE A 29 5.17 15.18 14.74
CA PHE A 29 5.15 13.80 14.26
C PHE A 29 6.51 13.12 14.35
N GLU A 30 6.50 11.82 14.62
CA GLU A 30 7.67 10.95 14.48
C GLU A 30 7.43 9.99 13.32
N MET A 31 8.12 10.20 12.21
CA MET A 31 7.98 9.38 11.01
C MET A 31 8.82 8.11 11.12
N CYS A 32 8.16 6.95 11.10
CA CYS A 32 8.76 5.63 11.17
C CYS A 32 8.52 4.88 9.86
N LEU A 33 9.57 4.35 9.26
CA LEU A 33 9.48 3.62 7.98
C LEU A 33 9.51 2.12 8.23
N LEU A 34 8.55 1.40 7.65
CA LEU A 34 8.52 -0.05 7.64
C LEU A 34 9.04 -0.57 6.29
N GLU A 35 9.61 -1.76 6.31
CA GLU A 35 10.10 -2.45 5.11
C GLU A 35 9.46 -3.82 4.99
N TRP A 36 9.43 -4.34 3.77
CA TRP A 36 9.02 -5.71 3.53
C TRP A 36 10.09 -6.68 4.00
N GLU A 37 9.67 -7.67 4.76
CA GLU A 37 10.47 -8.82 5.13
C GLU A 37 10.09 -10.02 4.27
N ILE A 38 10.99 -10.98 4.11
CA ILE A 38 10.67 -12.22 3.43
C ILE A 38 9.66 -13.00 4.28
N PRO A 39 8.50 -13.39 3.73
CA PRO A 39 7.52 -14.17 4.45
C PRO A 39 8.08 -15.55 4.83
N LYS A 40 7.65 -16.08 5.97
CA LYS A 40 7.98 -17.44 6.38
C LYS A 40 7.23 -18.46 5.52
N PRO A 41 7.72 -19.71 5.40
CA PRO A 41 7.00 -20.75 4.67
C PRO A 41 5.56 -20.92 5.16
N LYS A 42 4.60 -20.82 4.22
CA LYS A 42 3.15 -20.91 4.47
C LYS A 42 2.57 -19.81 5.39
N GLU A 43 3.29 -18.72 5.58
CA GLU A 43 2.82 -17.59 6.39
C GLU A 43 1.61 -16.93 5.72
N THR A 44 0.50 -16.85 6.43
CA THR A 44 -0.69 -16.13 5.96
C THR A 44 -0.48 -14.62 6.06
N LEU A 45 -1.29 -13.83 5.34
CA LEU A 45 -1.22 -12.36 5.46
C LEU A 45 -1.49 -11.89 6.89
N SER A 46 -2.38 -12.55 7.63
CA SER A 46 -2.67 -12.22 9.03
C SER A 46 -1.48 -12.52 9.95
N ASP A 47 -0.82 -13.68 9.78
CA ASP A 47 0.36 -14.04 10.58
C ASP A 47 1.53 -13.10 10.27
N TYR A 48 1.70 -12.76 8.98
CA TYR A 48 2.68 -11.77 8.53
C TYR A 48 2.40 -10.40 9.16
N ALA A 49 1.14 -9.95 9.15
CA ALA A 49 0.74 -8.68 9.76
C ALA A 49 1.02 -8.66 11.27
N LEU A 50 0.70 -9.76 11.98
CA LEU A 50 1.05 -9.91 13.40
C LEU A 50 2.56 -9.78 13.61
N ARG A 51 3.37 -10.47 12.80
CA ARG A 51 4.83 -10.43 12.91
C ARG A 51 5.40 -9.03 12.63
N ILE A 52 4.94 -8.36 11.57
CA ILE A 52 5.39 -6.99 11.26
C ILE A 52 4.93 -5.99 12.33
N SER A 53 3.78 -6.24 12.95
CA SER A 53 3.31 -5.40 14.07
C SER A 53 4.26 -5.40 15.27
N GLN A 54 5.10 -6.42 15.43
CA GLN A 54 6.12 -6.47 16.48
C GLN A 54 7.26 -5.44 16.28
N ASN A 55 7.40 -4.90 15.06
CA ASN A 55 8.33 -3.81 14.77
C ASN A 55 7.78 -2.43 15.21
N ILE A 56 6.51 -2.36 15.58
CA ILE A 56 5.88 -1.15 16.12
C ILE A 56 6.27 -1.01 17.59
N LYS A 57 7.02 0.04 17.91
CA LYS A 57 7.55 0.28 19.28
C LYS A 57 6.69 1.25 20.10
N HIS A 58 5.79 1.96 19.46
CA HIS A 58 5.00 3.00 20.09
C HIS A 58 3.56 2.55 20.34
N GLU A 59 2.98 3.05 21.41
CA GLU A 59 1.56 2.86 21.69
C GLU A 59 0.70 3.78 20.80
N ASN A 60 -0.46 3.29 20.39
CA ASN A 60 -1.44 4.03 19.58
C ASN A 60 -0.83 4.76 18.36
N PRO A 61 -0.02 4.10 17.50
CA PRO A 61 0.55 4.72 16.33
C PRO A 61 -0.52 5.04 15.28
N VAL A 62 -0.18 5.96 14.38
CA VAL A 62 -0.85 6.09 13.10
C VAL A 62 -0.17 5.15 12.12
N LEU A 63 -0.96 4.34 11.40
CA LEU A 63 -0.46 3.47 10.34
C LEU A 63 -0.89 4.04 8.99
N ILE A 64 0.08 4.26 8.10
CA ILE A 64 -0.15 4.72 6.73
C ILE A 64 0.39 3.68 5.77
N GLY A 65 -0.46 3.13 4.90
CA GLY A 65 -0.06 2.12 3.92
C GLY A 65 -0.40 2.50 2.49
N VAL A 66 0.51 2.23 1.55
CA VAL A 66 0.33 2.48 0.12
C VAL A 66 0.03 1.18 -0.60
N SER A 67 -1.04 1.13 -1.42
CA SER A 67 -1.37 -0.04 -2.24
C SER A 67 -1.45 -1.33 -1.39
N PHE A 68 -0.61 -2.35 -1.64
CA PHE A 68 -0.55 -3.56 -0.81
C PHE A 68 -0.17 -3.24 0.65
N GLY A 69 0.68 -2.25 0.88
CA GLY A 69 0.94 -1.76 2.24
C GLY A 69 -0.32 -1.25 2.95
N GLY A 70 -1.28 -0.69 2.18
CA GLY A 70 -2.58 -0.29 2.71
C GLY A 70 -3.45 -1.48 3.14
N ILE A 71 -3.36 -2.60 2.46
CA ILE A 71 -3.98 -3.87 2.88
C ILE A 71 -3.29 -4.37 4.16
N LEU A 72 -1.95 -4.38 4.18
CA LEU A 72 -1.18 -4.87 5.32
C LEU A 72 -1.45 -4.07 6.60
N VAL A 73 -1.45 -2.73 6.56
CA VAL A 73 -1.70 -1.92 7.77
C VAL A 73 -3.10 -2.12 8.34
N GLN A 74 -4.08 -2.43 7.50
CA GLN A 74 -5.41 -2.82 7.95
C GLN A 74 -5.42 -4.19 8.64
N GLU A 75 -4.59 -5.13 8.19
CA GLU A 75 -4.43 -6.42 8.90
C GLU A 75 -3.66 -6.22 10.21
N MET A 76 -2.61 -5.37 10.22
CA MET A 76 -1.85 -5.03 11.43
C MET A 76 -2.74 -4.40 12.51
N SER A 77 -3.68 -3.53 12.13
CA SER A 77 -4.60 -2.87 13.07
C SER A 77 -5.55 -3.82 13.79
N LYS A 78 -5.64 -5.09 13.37
CA LYS A 78 -6.36 -6.12 14.11
C LYS A 78 -5.57 -6.67 15.30
N HIS A 79 -4.26 -6.49 15.31
CA HIS A 79 -3.34 -7.04 16.30
C HIS A 79 -2.82 -6.02 17.31
N ILE A 80 -2.83 -4.73 16.95
CA ILE A 80 -2.37 -3.63 17.80
C ILE A 80 -3.41 -2.52 17.84
N LYS A 81 -3.48 -1.82 18.96
CA LYS A 81 -4.30 -0.63 19.08
C LYS A 81 -3.64 0.51 18.29
N THR A 82 -4.39 1.14 17.40
CA THR A 82 -3.91 2.23 16.56
C THR A 82 -4.72 3.50 16.80
N ARG A 83 -4.07 4.65 16.71
CA ARG A 83 -4.73 5.96 16.72
C ARG A 83 -5.57 6.15 15.45
N LYS A 84 -5.00 5.78 14.30
CA LYS A 84 -5.64 5.93 12.99
C LYS A 84 -4.99 4.99 11.97
N VAL A 85 -5.78 4.52 11.02
CA VAL A 85 -5.30 3.78 9.85
C VAL A 85 -5.64 4.60 8.61
N ILE A 86 -4.63 4.93 7.81
CA ILE A 86 -4.75 5.68 6.56
C ILE A 86 -4.22 4.82 5.42
N ILE A 87 -5.01 4.68 4.37
CA ILE A 87 -4.58 3.97 3.17
C ILE A 87 -4.53 4.91 1.96
N ILE A 88 -3.50 4.75 1.15
CA ILE A 88 -3.26 5.58 -0.04
C ILE A 88 -3.21 4.67 -1.26
N SER A 89 -4.00 4.95 -2.31
CA SER A 89 -4.04 4.15 -3.55
C SER A 89 -4.25 2.66 -3.26
N SER A 90 -5.16 2.33 -2.37
CA SER A 90 -5.43 0.97 -1.88
C SER A 90 -6.93 0.66 -1.93
N VAL A 91 -7.37 -0.32 -1.16
CA VAL A 91 -8.77 -0.73 -1.01
C VAL A 91 -9.08 -1.03 0.46
N ARG A 92 -10.32 -0.78 0.92
CA ARG A 92 -10.78 -1.07 2.29
C ARG A 92 -11.34 -2.48 2.45
N SER A 93 -11.73 -3.09 1.34
CA SER A 93 -12.25 -4.47 1.32
C SER A 93 -12.05 -5.11 -0.05
N ASN A 94 -12.23 -6.43 -0.14
CA ASN A 94 -12.22 -7.15 -1.41
C ASN A 94 -13.42 -6.79 -2.32
N LEU A 95 -14.44 -6.13 -1.78
CA LEU A 95 -15.58 -5.63 -2.55
C LEU A 95 -15.16 -4.52 -3.51
N GLU A 96 -14.14 -3.74 -3.14
CA GLU A 96 -13.57 -2.67 -3.96
C GLU A 96 -12.59 -3.18 -5.04
N PHE A 97 -12.29 -4.49 -5.08
CA PHE A 97 -11.46 -5.04 -6.14
C PHE A 97 -12.10 -4.95 -7.52
N PRO A 98 -11.33 -4.56 -8.55
CA PRO A 98 -11.82 -4.56 -9.91
C PRO A 98 -12.17 -5.97 -10.40
N ARG A 99 -13.11 -6.06 -11.35
CA ARG A 99 -13.63 -7.35 -11.86
C ARG A 99 -12.51 -8.31 -12.26
N ARG A 100 -11.42 -7.81 -12.89
CA ARG A 100 -10.28 -8.63 -13.29
C ARG A 100 -9.62 -9.38 -12.13
N MET A 101 -9.52 -8.76 -10.94
CA MET A 101 -8.95 -9.41 -9.76
C MET A 101 -9.91 -10.45 -9.19
N LYS A 102 -11.23 -10.15 -9.16
CA LYS A 102 -12.26 -11.11 -8.73
C LYS A 102 -12.29 -12.35 -9.64
N ILE A 103 -12.17 -12.16 -10.96
CA ILE A 103 -12.06 -13.27 -11.93
C ILE A 103 -10.75 -14.04 -11.69
N GLY A 104 -9.62 -13.36 -11.52
CA GLY A 104 -8.32 -13.96 -11.21
C GLY A 104 -8.36 -14.84 -9.96
N LYS A 105 -9.05 -14.37 -8.88
CA LYS A 105 -9.29 -15.16 -7.65
C LYS A 105 -10.08 -16.43 -7.98
N ARG A 106 -11.21 -16.30 -8.69
CA ARG A 106 -12.11 -17.43 -9.00
C ARG A 106 -11.47 -18.49 -9.90
N THR A 107 -10.75 -18.05 -10.92
CA THR A 107 -10.09 -18.94 -11.91
C THR A 107 -8.72 -19.43 -11.48
N LYS A 108 -8.18 -18.91 -10.38
CA LYS A 108 -6.78 -19.12 -9.94
C LYS A 108 -5.74 -18.71 -10.99
N ALA A 109 -6.12 -17.86 -11.97
CA ALA A 109 -5.25 -17.42 -13.06
C ALA A 109 -3.98 -16.68 -12.56
N TYR A 110 -4.01 -16.11 -11.34
CA TYR A 110 -2.83 -15.52 -10.72
C TYR A 110 -1.66 -16.51 -10.55
N LYS A 111 -1.94 -17.83 -10.44
CA LYS A 111 -0.91 -18.88 -10.37
C LYS A 111 -0.17 -19.09 -11.69
N LEU A 112 -0.76 -18.63 -12.79
CA LEU A 112 -0.19 -18.74 -14.14
C LEU A 112 0.65 -17.52 -14.53
N ILE A 113 0.72 -16.49 -13.66
CA ILE A 113 1.55 -15.31 -13.92
C ILE A 113 3.02 -15.74 -13.86
N PRO A 114 3.77 -15.70 -15.00
CA PRO A 114 5.17 -16.05 -14.97
C PRO A 114 5.93 -15.10 -14.06
N MET A 115 6.56 -15.63 -13.01
CA MET A 115 7.28 -14.82 -12.01
C MET A 115 8.38 -13.96 -12.65
N GLN A 116 8.98 -14.42 -13.76
CA GLN A 116 9.92 -13.63 -14.55
C GLN A 116 9.31 -12.33 -15.12
N LEU A 117 7.99 -12.29 -15.30
CA LEU A 117 7.30 -11.06 -15.68
C LEU A 117 7.23 -10.06 -14.53
N ILE A 118 7.16 -10.57 -13.29
CA ILE A 118 7.12 -9.73 -12.08
C ILE A 118 8.52 -9.20 -11.76
N LEU A 119 9.57 -9.97 -12.04
CA LEU A 119 10.97 -9.54 -11.89
C LEU A 119 11.37 -8.44 -12.89
N ASN A 120 10.68 -8.36 -14.01
CA ASN A 120 10.95 -7.32 -14.99
C ASN A 120 10.29 -6.02 -14.55
N VAL A 121 11.08 -5.13 -13.93
CA VAL A 121 10.63 -3.83 -13.41
C VAL A 121 9.88 -3.01 -14.47
N GLU A 122 10.29 -3.10 -15.75
CA GLU A 122 9.58 -2.44 -16.83
C GLU A 122 8.16 -2.97 -17.02
N LYS A 123 7.98 -4.30 -16.91
CA LYS A 123 6.66 -4.93 -17.05
C LYS A 123 5.79 -4.70 -15.83
N LEU A 124 6.35 -4.78 -14.63
CA LEU A 124 5.67 -4.37 -13.40
C LEU A 124 5.27 -2.91 -13.43
N ALA A 125 6.17 -2.06 -13.86
CA ALA A 125 5.91 -0.64 -14.03
C ALA A 125 4.80 -0.42 -15.06
N LYS A 126 4.83 -1.06 -16.22
CA LYS A 126 3.76 -0.98 -17.23
C LYS A 126 2.41 -1.48 -16.70
N PHE A 127 2.41 -2.58 -15.95
CA PHE A 127 1.21 -3.15 -15.33
C PHE A 127 0.60 -2.22 -14.27
N SER A 128 1.44 -1.60 -13.45
CA SER A 128 1.00 -0.72 -12.35
C SER A 128 0.73 0.71 -12.79
N PHE A 129 1.29 1.15 -13.92
CA PHE A 129 1.41 2.57 -14.27
C PHE A 129 1.00 2.93 -15.70
N GLY A 130 0.60 1.93 -16.52
CA GLY A 130 0.20 2.12 -17.92
C GLY A 130 1.38 2.37 -18.90
N GLU A 131 1.10 2.41 -20.20
CA GLU A 131 2.14 2.43 -21.27
C GLU A 131 2.97 3.73 -21.39
N LYS A 132 2.57 4.83 -20.74
CA LYS A 132 3.27 6.13 -20.82
C LYS A 132 4.57 6.24 -20.01
N ILE A 133 5.14 5.13 -19.61
CA ILE A 133 6.21 5.00 -18.60
C ILE A 133 7.63 5.22 -19.12
N ASN A 134 7.88 5.12 -20.44
CA ASN A 134 9.24 5.08 -20.99
C ASN A 134 10.20 6.19 -20.50
N LYS A 135 9.69 7.34 -20.06
CA LYS A 135 10.52 8.43 -19.51
C LYS A 135 10.81 8.33 -18.00
N ARG A 136 10.20 7.37 -17.28
CA ARG A 136 10.30 7.27 -15.82
C ARG A 136 10.80 5.91 -15.32
N ILE A 137 11.23 5.01 -16.19
CA ILE A 137 11.68 3.65 -15.83
C ILE A 137 12.77 3.69 -14.76
N LYS A 138 13.79 4.56 -14.92
CA LYS A 138 14.88 4.70 -13.91
C LYS A 138 14.37 5.10 -12.53
N LEU A 139 13.27 5.86 -12.45
CA LEU A 139 12.67 6.24 -11.18
C LEU A 139 12.02 5.03 -10.50
N TYR A 140 11.36 4.18 -11.29
CA TYR A 140 10.71 2.97 -10.77
C TYR A 140 11.72 1.89 -10.39
N GLU A 141 12.84 1.78 -11.10
CA GLU A 141 13.95 0.90 -10.72
C GLU A 141 14.51 1.24 -9.32
N LYS A 142 14.57 2.52 -8.99
CA LYS A 142 14.97 3.00 -7.66
C LYS A 142 13.99 2.55 -6.58
N PHE A 143 12.70 2.67 -6.83
CA PHE A 143 11.66 2.46 -5.81
C PHE A 143 11.15 1.03 -5.71
N LEU A 144 11.17 0.25 -6.80
CA LEU A 144 10.80 -1.17 -6.82
C LEU A 144 12.04 -2.05 -6.59
N SER A 145 12.57 -2.00 -5.38
CA SER A 145 13.84 -2.65 -5.04
C SER A 145 13.69 -4.05 -4.43
N VAL A 146 12.48 -4.40 -3.94
CA VAL A 146 12.22 -5.73 -3.34
C VAL A 146 11.88 -6.73 -4.44
N ARG A 147 12.87 -7.55 -4.83
CA ARG A 147 12.80 -8.45 -5.99
C ARG A 147 12.90 -9.93 -5.65
N ASP A 148 12.75 -10.29 -4.38
CA ASP A 148 12.71 -11.68 -3.98
C ASP A 148 11.48 -12.39 -4.58
N LEU A 149 11.71 -13.50 -5.28
CA LEU A 149 10.66 -14.24 -6.01
C LEU A 149 9.60 -14.81 -5.08
N TYR A 150 10.03 -15.35 -3.95
CA TYR A 150 9.13 -15.96 -2.99
C TYR A 150 8.21 -14.90 -2.36
N TYR A 151 8.81 -13.75 -1.97
CA TYR A 151 8.04 -12.61 -1.48
C TYR A 151 7.03 -12.11 -2.52
N LEU A 152 7.46 -11.92 -3.78
CA LEU A 152 6.59 -11.39 -4.83
C LEU A 152 5.41 -12.31 -5.12
N GLN A 153 5.65 -13.63 -5.15
CA GLN A 153 4.60 -14.63 -5.34
C GLN A 153 3.62 -14.59 -4.17
N TRP A 154 4.13 -14.63 -2.95
CA TRP A 154 3.33 -14.54 -1.74
C TRP A 154 2.52 -13.24 -1.69
N ALA A 155 3.11 -12.10 -2.04
CA ALA A 155 2.46 -10.81 -2.03
C ALA A 155 1.30 -10.71 -3.03
N VAL A 156 1.51 -11.17 -4.27
CA VAL A 156 0.45 -11.23 -5.30
C VAL A 156 -0.69 -12.16 -4.84
N GLU A 157 -0.36 -13.32 -4.31
CA GLU A 157 -1.35 -14.28 -3.80
C GLU A 157 -2.11 -13.68 -2.61
N SER A 158 -1.42 -13.04 -1.67
CA SER A 158 -2.01 -12.37 -0.50
C SER A 158 -3.00 -11.27 -0.91
N VAL A 159 -2.66 -10.44 -1.88
CA VAL A 159 -3.58 -9.41 -2.39
C VAL A 159 -4.82 -10.04 -3.01
N ILE A 160 -4.65 -11.00 -3.91
CA ILE A 160 -5.78 -11.60 -4.66
C ILE A 160 -6.70 -12.41 -3.73
N LEU A 161 -6.12 -13.10 -2.76
CA LEU A 161 -6.86 -13.94 -1.83
C LEU A 161 -7.39 -13.19 -0.62
N TRP A 162 -7.01 -11.93 -0.44
CA TRP A 162 -7.49 -11.15 0.69
C TRP A 162 -9.01 -11.22 0.82
N ASP A 163 -9.47 -11.54 2.04
CA ASP A 163 -10.87 -11.89 2.28
C ASP A 163 -11.54 -10.99 3.32
N ARG A 164 -11.24 -9.70 3.27
CA ARG A 164 -11.97 -8.69 4.03
C ARG A 164 -13.21 -8.29 3.24
N ASN A 165 -14.37 -8.77 3.66
CA ASN A 165 -15.65 -8.52 3.00
C ASN A 165 -16.48 -7.39 3.65
N GLN A 166 -15.96 -6.78 4.72
CA GLN A 166 -16.56 -5.64 5.41
C GLN A 166 -15.65 -4.44 5.34
N ILE A 167 -16.22 -3.29 5.04
CA ILE A 167 -15.51 -2.02 5.06
C ILE A 167 -15.45 -1.54 6.51
N ASP A 168 -14.26 -1.14 6.95
CA ASP A 168 -14.04 -0.47 8.22
C ASP A 168 -14.11 1.04 7.99
N GLU A 169 -15.17 1.68 8.49
CA GLU A 169 -15.39 3.11 8.32
C GLU A 169 -14.34 3.97 9.07
N ASN A 170 -13.60 3.37 10.02
CA ASN A 170 -12.51 4.06 10.72
C ASN A 170 -11.22 4.14 9.89
N VAL A 171 -11.14 3.42 8.76
CA VAL A 171 -10.03 3.50 7.83
C VAL A 171 -10.20 4.71 6.93
N VAL A 172 -9.30 5.68 7.05
CA VAL A 172 -9.26 6.84 6.15
C VAL A 172 -8.64 6.42 4.82
N HIS A 173 -9.37 6.63 3.73
CA HIS A 173 -8.94 6.25 2.39
C HIS A 173 -8.63 7.50 1.54
N ILE A 174 -7.38 7.67 1.12
CA ILE A 174 -6.94 8.71 0.19
C ILE A 174 -6.73 8.05 -1.17
N HIS A 175 -7.46 8.51 -2.21
CA HIS A 175 -7.44 7.83 -3.50
C HIS A 175 -7.39 8.78 -4.69
N GLY A 176 -6.74 8.35 -5.77
CA GLY A 176 -6.61 9.12 -7.00
C GLY A 176 -7.69 8.79 -8.03
N ASP A 177 -8.28 9.81 -8.69
CA ASP A 177 -9.29 9.62 -9.73
C ASP A 177 -8.75 8.98 -11.03
N LYS A 178 -7.42 8.89 -11.16
CA LYS A 178 -6.71 8.28 -12.30
C LYS A 178 -5.98 6.99 -11.92
N ASP A 179 -6.36 6.36 -10.82
CA ASP A 179 -5.83 5.04 -10.44
C ASP A 179 -6.39 3.97 -11.38
N GLU A 180 -5.48 3.32 -12.15
CA GLU A 180 -5.83 2.24 -13.08
C GLU A 180 -5.71 0.85 -12.45
N VAL A 181 -5.02 0.73 -11.31
CA VAL A 181 -4.89 -0.54 -10.57
C VAL A 181 -6.16 -0.80 -9.77
N PHE A 182 -6.58 0.18 -8.97
CA PHE A 182 -7.84 0.20 -8.25
C PHE A 182 -8.72 1.34 -8.76
N PRO A 183 -9.43 1.17 -9.88
CA PRO A 183 -10.19 2.25 -10.48
C PRO A 183 -11.25 2.83 -9.55
N ILE A 184 -11.34 4.15 -9.48
CA ILE A 184 -12.22 4.91 -8.57
C ILE A 184 -13.69 4.44 -8.60
N LYS A 185 -14.16 3.94 -9.73
CA LYS A 185 -15.54 3.41 -9.86
C LYS A 185 -15.86 2.19 -8.97
N TYR A 186 -14.84 1.56 -8.38
CA TYR A 186 -15.00 0.44 -7.45
C TYR A 186 -14.80 0.86 -5.99
N ILE A 187 -14.31 2.09 -5.76
CA ILE A 187 -14.08 2.65 -4.43
C ILE A 187 -15.37 3.33 -3.97
N ASP A 188 -15.84 2.94 -2.80
CA ASP A 188 -17.07 3.47 -2.25
C ASP A 188 -16.90 4.90 -1.75
N LYS A 189 -15.96 5.12 -0.82
CA LYS A 189 -15.79 6.41 -0.12
C LYS A 189 -14.32 6.70 0.12
N CYS A 190 -13.85 7.87 -0.31
CA CYS A 190 -12.46 8.27 -0.13
C CYS A 190 -12.27 9.79 -0.17
N ILE A 191 -11.14 10.25 0.35
CA ILE A 191 -10.62 11.60 0.07
C ILE A 191 -10.01 11.56 -1.34
N LEU A 192 -10.69 12.22 -2.28
CA LEU A 192 -10.33 12.15 -3.68
C LEU A 192 -9.21 13.13 -4.03
N VAL A 193 -8.14 12.63 -4.62
CA VAL A 193 -7.02 13.44 -5.12
C VAL A 193 -7.10 13.56 -6.63
N LYS A 194 -7.48 14.74 -7.12
CA LYS A 194 -7.64 15.01 -8.55
C LYS A 194 -6.34 14.80 -9.32
N GLY A 195 -6.40 14.02 -10.38
CA GLY A 195 -5.24 13.65 -11.22
C GLY A 195 -4.25 12.73 -10.49
N GLY A 196 -4.64 12.15 -9.35
CA GLY A 196 -3.85 11.12 -8.65
C GLY A 196 -3.90 9.79 -9.41
N THR A 197 -2.76 9.17 -9.63
CA THR A 197 -2.62 7.83 -10.19
C THR A 197 -2.29 6.83 -9.09
N HIS A 198 -2.15 5.54 -9.41
CA HIS A 198 -1.74 4.54 -8.41
C HIS A 198 -0.44 4.89 -7.68
N VAL A 199 0.43 5.66 -8.30
CA VAL A 199 1.69 6.15 -7.72
C VAL A 199 1.61 7.58 -7.20
N MET A 200 0.46 7.99 -6.72
CA MET A 200 0.28 9.35 -6.23
C MET A 200 1.21 9.70 -5.08
N ILE A 201 1.70 8.72 -4.33
CA ILE A 201 2.74 8.93 -3.31
C ILE A 201 3.98 9.62 -3.87
N LEU A 202 4.34 9.37 -5.14
CA LEU A 202 5.49 9.94 -5.81
C LEU A 202 5.16 11.24 -6.57
N ASN A 203 3.96 11.35 -7.16
CA ASN A 203 3.62 12.46 -8.06
C ASN A 203 2.67 13.49 -7.47
N LYS A 204 2.03 13.18 -6.34
CA LYS A 204 1.14 14.07 -5.56
C LYS A 204 1.67 14.33 -4.14
N TYR A 205 2.97 14.12 -3.91
CA TYR A 205 3.59 14.30 -2.60
C TYR A 205 3.36 15.71 -2.01
N LYS A 206 3.29 16.76 -2.84
CA LYS A 206 2.98 18.13 -2.37
C LYS A 206 1.60 18.18 -1.73
N TRP A 207 0.58 17.65 -2.41
CA TRP A 207 -0.77 17.55 -1.88
C TRP A 207 -0.80 16.72 -0.58
N LEU A 208 -0.07 15.61 -0.54
CA LEU A 208 0.02 14.77 0.66
C LEU A 208 0.67 15.54 1.81
N ASN A 209 1.77 16.25 1.59
CA ASN A 209 2.44 17.04 2.61
C ASN A 209 1.55 18.17 3.17
N GLU A 210 0.69 18.75 2.33
CA GLU A 210 -0.24 19.78 2.73
C GLU A 210 -1.42 19.22 3.55
N ASN A 211 -1.89 18.02 3.25
CA ASN A 211 -3.14 17.50 3.79
C ASN A 211 -2.95 16.40 4.85
N LEU A 212 -1.90 15.57 4.78
CA LEU A 212 -1.68 14.49 5.74
C LEU A 212 -1.65 14.98 7.20
N PRO A 213 -1.01 16.11 7.56
CA PRO A 213 -0.99 16.57 8.94
C PRO A 213 -2.39 16.76 9.53
N SER A 214 -3.29 17.43 8.82
CA SER A 214 -4.67 17.62 9.27
C SER A 214 -5.43 16.29 9.34
N ILE A 215 -5.29 15.43 8.32
CA ILE A 215 -5.93 14.10 8.28
C ILE A 215 -5.48 13.22 9.45
N ILE A 216 -4.22 13.33 9.89
CA ILE A 216 -3.70 12.57 11.03
C ILE A 216 -4.27 13.12 12.36
N LEU A 217 -4.46 14.42 12.46
CA LEU A 217 -4.89 15.10 13.69
C LEU A 217 -6.40 15.02 13.95
N GLU A 218 -7.21 15.00 12.90
CA GLU A 218 -8.67 14.76 12.99
C GLU A 218 -9.02 13.43 13.64
#